data_716dcffd628d6c1b524a24bac46ba5e3
#
_entry.id   716dcffd628d6c1b524a24bac46ba5e3
#
_cell.length_a   1.000
_cell.length_b   1.000
_cell.length_c   1.000
_cell.angle_alpha   90.00
_cell.angle_beta   90.00
_cell.angle_gamma   90.00
#
_symmetry.space_group_name_H-M   'P 1'
#
loop_
_entity.id
_entity.type
_entity.pdbx_description
1 polymer ?
#
loop_
_entity_poly.entity_id
_entity_poly.type
_entity_poly.pdbx_seq_one_letter_code
_entity_poly.pdbx_strand_id
1 'polypeptide(L)'
;MIRKILFFTFIFLTAISSRASFILLPMDETSQQNHLKAYGITYWCLNKNYKASWLLNYRGGSFLLPDAAEIRKECQIRGVSFEVLSDSEETTILNEISSPSQNMESVVLEKAPKIAVYTPKGKQPWDDAVTLVLTYAEIPFTPIYDEEVLADQLLLYDWLHLHH
;
A
#
# COMPACT_ATOMS: atom_id res chain seq x y z
N MET A 1 -9.74 71.74 11.28
CA MET A 1 -8.96 70.75 10.46
C MET A 1 -9.03 69.42 11.13
N ILE A 2 -9.92 68.51 10.61
CA ILE A 2 -10.14 67.16 11.17
C ILE A 2 -9.41 66.17 10.22
N ARG A 3 -8.30 65.59 10.69
CA ARG A 3 -7.55 64.53 9.97
C ARG A 3 -8.32 63.21 10.09
N LYS A 4 -8.91 62.75 9.01
CA LYS A 4 -9.47 61.40 8.91
C LYS A 4 -8.31 60.41 8.79
N ILE A 5 -8.12 59.60 9.82
CA ILE A 5 -7.21 58.45 9.78
C ILE A 5 -7.98 57.28 9.17
N LEU A 6 -7.57 56.89 7.97
CA LEU A 6 -8.11 55.71 7.28
C LEU A 6 -7.37 54.47 7.82
N PHE A 7 -8.04 53.66 8.63
CA PHE A 7 -7.52 52.34 9.06
C PHE A 7 -7.73 51.35 7.95
N PHE A 8 -6.66 50.98 7.26
CA PHE A 8 -6.66 49.93 6.26
C PHE A 8 -6.46 48.59 6.97
N THR A 9 -7.56 47.83 7.23
CA THR A 9 -7.50 46.51 7.81
C THR A 9 -7.09 45.54 6.70
N PHE A 10 -5.82 45.13 6.70
CA PHE A 10 -5.30 44.10 5.79
C PHE A 10 -5.73 42.73 6.32
N ILE A 11 -6.79 42.16 5.75
CA ILE A 11 -7.23 40.80 6.04
C ILE A 11 -6.23 39.85 5.36
N PHE A 12 -5.31 39.27 6.16
CA PHE A 12 -4.43 38.19 5.73
C PHE A 12 -5.30 36.94 5.57
N LEU A 13 -5.70 36.64 4.34
CA LEU A 13 -6.33 35.35 3.99
C LEU A 13 -5.23 34.30 4.02
N THR A 14 -5.01 33.64 5.17
CA THR A 14 -4.17 32.45 5.25
C THR A 14 -4.87 31.33 4.50
N ALA A 15 -4.42 31.06 3.27
CA ALA A 15 -4.81 29.84 2.57
C ALA A 15 -4.31 28.65 3.40
N ILE A 16 -5.22 27.99 4.11
CA ILE A 16 -4.97 26.70 4.72
C ILE A 16 -4.79 25.73 3.56
N SER A 17 -3.53 25.52 3.15
CA SER A 17 -3.21 24.43 2.23
C SER A 17 -3.49 23.12 2.98
N SER A 18 -4.64 22.51 2.74
CA SER A 18 -4.87 21.11 3.10
C SER A 18 -3.78 20.31 2.39
N ARG A 19 -2.78 19.86 3.12
CA ARG A 19 -1.80 18.92 2.59
C ARG A 19 -2.49 17.56 2.56
N ALA A 20 -2.46 16.94 1.40
CA ALA A 20 -2.79 15.53 1.31
C ALA A 20 -1.79 14.75 2.17
N SER A 21 -2.28 13.96 3.12
CA SER A 21 -1.44 13.20 4.03
C SER A 21 -1.35 11.73 3.64
N PHE A 22 -2.30 11.26 2.82
CA PHE A 22 -2.42 9.86 2.44
C PHE A 22 -2.80 9.68 0.98
N ILE A 23 -2.48 8.51 0.45
CA ILE A 23 -3.03 8.01 -0.80
C ILE A 23 -3.76 6.71 -0.54
N LEU A 24 -4.90 6.54 -1.21
CA LEU A 24 -5.67 5.31 -1.24
C LEU A 24 -5.35 4.56 -2.52
N LEU A 25 -4.97 3.29 -2.41
CA LEU A 25 -4.95 2.36 -3.52
C LEU A 25 -6.28 1.60 -3.51
N PRO A 26 -7.27 1.99 -4.34
CA PRO A 26 -8.54 1.27 -4.39
C PRO A 26 -8.33 -0.13 -4.95
N MET A 27 -9.12 -1.10 -4.48
CA MET A 27 -9.05 -2.48 -4.94
C MET A 27 -10.38 -2.96 -5.53
N ASP A 28 -11.34 -2.06 -5.73
CA ASP A 28 -12.55 -2.36 -6.48
C ASP A 28 -12.26 -2.44 -7.99
N GLU A 29 -12.99 -3.30 -8.71
CA GLU A 29 -12.79 -3.59 -10.14
C GLU A 29 -12.99 -2.36 -11.04
N THR A 30 -13.75 -1.37 -10.59
CA THR A 30 -14.04 -0.16 -11.39
C THR A 30 -12.91 0.85 -11.31
N SER A 31 -12.17 0.89 -10.21
CA SER A 31 -11.14 1.89 -9.93
C SER A 31 -9.73 1.36 -10.14
N GLN A 32 -9.51 0.05 -10.01
CA GLN A 32 -8.20 -0.59 -10.15
C GLN A 32 -8.18 -1.62 -11.28
N GLN A 33 -7.26 -1.43 -12.20
CA GLN A 33 -7.02 -2.40 -13.28
C GLN A 33 -5.85 -3.35 -12.96
N ASN A 34 -4.99 -2.98 -12.04
CA ASN A 34 -3.76 -3.73 -11.76
C ASN A 34 -3.61 -4.08 -10.29
N HIS A 35 -4.53 -4.93 -9.80
CA HIS A 35 -4.59 -5.35 -8.40
C HIS A 35 -3.27 -5.98 -7.90
N LEU A 36 -2.66 -6.86 -8.69
CA LEU A 36 -1.41 -7.51 -8.29
C LEU A 36 -0.27 -6.51 -8.11
N LYS A 37 -0.17 -5.49 -8.97
CA LYS A 37 0.82 -4.42 -8.80
C LYS A 37 0.51 -3.53 -7.59
N ALA A 38 -0.75 -3.36 -7.21
CA ALA A 38 -1.12 -2.62 -5.99
C ALA A 38 -0.62 -3.34 -4.72
N TYR A 39 -0.72 -4.68 -4.66
CA TYR A 39 -0.03 -5.47 -3.62
C TYR A 39 1.48 -5.27 -3.66
N GLY A 40 2.09 -5.26 -4.85
CA GLY A 40 3.51 -5.01 -5.03
C GLY A 40 3.96 -3.64 -4.55
N ILE A 41 3.18 -2.58 -4.81
CA ILE A 41 3.42 -1.23 -4.27
C ILE A 41 3.37 -1.24 -2.74
N THR A 42 2.35 -1.87 -2.16
CA THR A 42 2.20 -1.96 -0.71
C THR A 42 3.40 -2.68 -0.08
N TYR A 43 3.82 -3.82 -0.66
CA TYR A 43 5.02 -4.53 -0.23
C TYR A 43 6.27 -3.66 -0.33
N TRP A 44 6.45 -2.95 -1.46
CA TRP A 44 7.57 -2.04 -1.67
C TRP A 44 7.60 -0.91 -0.63
N CYS A 45 6.43 -0.34 -0.28
CA CYS A 45 6.32 0.66 0.78
C CYS A 45 6.79 0.11 2.13
N LEU A 46 6.35 -1.09 2.51
CA LEU A 46 6.77 -1.74 3.76
C LEU A 46 8.28 -2.01 3.77
N ASN A 47 8.85 -2.44 2.64
CA ASN A 47 10.29 -2.68 2.51
C ASN A 47 11.13 -1.39 2.59
N LYS A 48 10.51 -0.25 2.32
CA LYS A 48 11.07 1.11 2.49
C LYS A 48 10.80 1.69 3.89
N ASN A 49 10.22 0.92 4.81
CA ASN A 49 9.81 1.32 6.14
C ASN A 49 8.68 2.38 6.17
N TYR A 50 7.91 2.50 5.10
CA TYR A 50 6.65 3.23 5.15
C TYR A 50 5.59 2.38 5.87
N LYS A 51 4.76 3.02 6.66
CA LYS A 51 3.57 2.36 7.22
C LYS A 51 2.50 2.23 6.15
N ALA A 52 1.78 1.13 6.18
CA ALA A 52 0.62 0.90 5.34
C ALA A 52 -0.53 0.38 6.18
N SER A 53 -1.76 0.71 5.81
CA SER A 53 -2.94 0.08 6.39
C SER A 53 -3.71 -0.67 5.32
N TRP A 54 -4.13 -1.88 5.64
CA TRP A 54 -5.04 -2.65 4.81
C TRP A 54 -6.46 -2.43 5.29
N LEU A 55 -7.30 -1.88 4.44
CA LEU A 55 -8.69 -1.57 4.70
C LEU A 55 -9.56 -2.75 4.23
N LEU A 56 -9.69 -3.76 5.11
CA LEU A 56 -10.43 -4.99 4.83
C LEU A 56 -11.88 -4.69 4.44
N ASN A 57 -12.33 -5.28 3.35
CA ASN A 57 -13.66 -5.12 2.76
C ASN A 57 -14.05 -3.69 2.35
N TYR A 58 -13.20 -2.69 2.56
CA TYR A 58 -13.43 -1.36 2.03
C TYR A 58 -12.98 -1.30 0.57
N ARG A 59 -13.92 -1.07 -0.36
CA ARG A 59 -13.66 -0.99 -1.80
C ARG A 59 -12.74 -2.12 -2.32
N GLY A 60 -13.10 -3.38 -2.01
CA GLY A 60 -12.35 -4.56 -2.44
C GLY A 60 -11.12 -4.90 -1.60
N GLY A 61 -10.91 -4.24 -0.45
CA GLY A 61 -9.74 -4.46 0.42
C GLY A 61 -8.58 -3.51 0.07
N SER A 62 -8.87 -2.23 0.00
CA SER A 62 -7.95 -1.14 -0.38
C SER A 62 -6.76 -0.97 0.57
N PHE A 63 -5.71 -0.28 0.10
CA PHE A 63 -4.58 0.09 0.93
C PHE A 63 -4.50 1.59 1.13
N LEU A 64 -4.17 2.01 2.35
CA LEU A 64 -3.90 3.39 2.71
C LEU A 64 -2.41 3.56 2.98
N LEU A 65 -1.75 4.46 2.25
CA LEU A 65 -0.31 4.70 2.30
C LEU A 65 -0.03 6.18 2.57
N PRO A 66 1.12 6.54 3.14
CA PRO A 66 1.53 7.94 3.24
C PRO A 66 1.64 8.60 1.87
N ASP A 67 1.27 9.86 1.80
CA ASP A 67 1.44 10.65 0.57
C ASP A 67 2.89 11.09 0.41
N ALA A 68 3.68 10.28 -0.29
CA ALA A 68 5.05 10.58 -0.64
C ALA A 68 5.24 10.61 -2.16
N ALA A 69 6.04 11.55 -2.64
CA ALA A 69 6.29 11.73 -4.08
C ALA A 69 6.86 10.46 -4.74
N GLU A 70 7.69 9.69 -4.03
CA GLU A 70 8.24 8.44 -4.54
C GLU A 70 7.17 7.34 -4.63
N ILE A 71 6.20 7.28 -3.71
CA ILE A 71 5.10 6.31 -3.76
C ILE A 71 4.21 6.61 -4.96
N ARG A 72 3.81 7.87 -5.15
CA ARG A 72 3.03 8.28 -6.34
C ARG A 72 3.75 7.94 -7.64
N LYS A 73 5.07 8.18 -7.68
CA LYS A 73 5.89 7.85 -8.85
C LYS A 73 5.90 6.34 -9.12
N GLU A 74 6.07 5.50 -8.10
CA GLU A 74 6.01 4.04 -8.25
C GLU A 74 4.63 3.57 -8.72
N CYS A 75 3.54 4.14 -8.19
CA CYS A 75 2.20 3.86 -8.69
C CYS A 75 2.07 4.17 -10.19
N GLN A 76 2.57 5.32 -10.62
CA GLN A 76 2.55 5.72 -12.04
C GLN A 76 3.38 4.77 -12.92
N ILE A 77 4.60 4.41 -12.48
CA ILE A 77 5.50 3.51 -13.21
C ILE A 77 4.86 2.13 -13.40
N ARG A 78 4.21 1.61 -12.36
CA ARG A 78 3.60 0.27 -12.36
C ARG A 78 2.15 0.25 -12.85
N GLY A 79 1.59 1.39 -13.24
CA GLY A 79 0.20 1.49 -13.72
C GLY A 79 -0.84 1.19 -12.65
N VAL A 80 -0.56 1.56 -11.40
CA VAL A 80 -1.46 1.40 -10.25
C VAL A 80 -2.26 2.67 -10.06
N SER A 81 -3.58 2.55 -10.02
CA SER A 81 -4.48 3.67 -9.71
C SER A 81 -4.37 4.05 -8.24
N PHE A 82 -4.39 5.35 -7.96
CA PHE A 82 -4.41 5.86 -6.58
C PHE A 82 -5.22 7.15 -6.48
N GLU A 83 -5.75 7.42 -5.31
CA GLU A 83 -6.49 8.63 -4.96
C GLU A 83 -5.72 9.36 -3.87
N VAL A 84 -5.59 10.67 -4.01
CA VAL A 84 -4.91 11.53 -3.03
C VAL A 84 -5.96 12.02 -2.05
N LEU A 85 -5.76 11.77 -0.76
CA LEU A 85 -6.71 12.08 0.31
C LEU A 85 -6.23 13.23 1.17
N SER A 86 -7.14 14.13 1.55
CA SER A 86 -6.96 15.05 2.66
C SER A 86 -7.15 14.33 4.01
N ASP A 87 -6.68 14.94 5.09
CA ASP A 87 -6.86 14.41 6.46
C ASP A 87 -8.35 14.21 6.81
N SER A 88 -9.24 15.06 6.28
CA SER A 88 -10.69 14.94 6.50
C SER A 88 -11.30 13.75 5.76
N GLU A 89 -10.83 13.46 4.55
CA GLU A 89 -11.29 12.31 3.77
C GLU A 89 -10.79 11.00 4.39
N GLU A 90 -9.52 10.94 4.80
CA GLU A 90 -8.99 9.79 5.56
C GLU A 90 -9.82 9.53 6.83
N THR A 91 -10.05 10.57 7.64
CA THR A 91 -10.84 10.45 8.86
C THR A 91 -12.25 9.94 8.57
N THR A 92 -12.88 10.39 7.49
CA THR A 92 -14.22 9.94 7.08
C THR A 92 -14.21 8.46 6.73
N ILE A 93 -13.22 8.00 5.95
CA ILE A 93 -13.06 6.58 5.57
C ILE A 93 -12.84 5.71 6.81
N LEU A 94 -11.95 6.10 7.71
CA LEU A 94 -11.66 5.33 8.92
C LEU A 94 -12.86 5.26 9.88
N ASN A 95 -13.66 6.33 9.97
CA ASN A 95 -14.91 6.33 10.74
C ASN A 95 -15.97 5.40 10.12
N GLU A 96 -16.09 5.37 8.79
CA GLU A 96 -16.95 4.44 8.09
C GLU A 96 -16.55 2.99 8.39
N ILE A 97 -15.25 2.66 8.27
CA ILE A 97 -14.72 1.32 8.52
C ILE A 97 -14.94 0.89 9.96
N SER A 98 -14.79 1.79 10.93
CA SER A 98 -14.94 1.49 12.35
C SER A 98 -16.40 1.33 12.79
N SER A 99 -17.38 1.58 11.92
CA SER A 99 -18.80 1.44 12.24
C SER A 99 -19.16 -0.03 12.49
N PRO A 100 -19.80 -0.38 13.63
CA PRO A 100 -20.14 -1.77 13.97
C PRO A 100 -21.09 -2.45 12.97
N SER A 101 -21.81 -1.69 12.16
CA SER A 101 -22.72 -2.20 11.13
C SER A 101 -22.01 -2.64 9.86
N GLN A 102 -20.74 -2.29 9.70
CA GLN A 102 -19.92 -2.62 8.53
C GLN A 102 -19.03 -3.82 8.88
N ASN A 103 -18.94 -4.77 7.97
CA ASN A 103 -17.99 -5.90 8.08
C ASN A 103 -16.62 -5.47 7.49
N MET A 104 -16.06 -4.42 8.07
CA MET A 104 -14.80 -3.80 7.61
C MET A 104 -13.84 -3.64 8.79
N GLU A 105 -12.54 -3.62 8.51
CA GLU A 105 -11.49 -3.42 9.51
C GLU A 105 -10.30 -2.71 8.88
N SER A 106 -9.61 -1.86 9.65
CA SER A 106 -8.32 -1.27 9.27
C SER A 106 -7.20 -1.96 10.01
N VAL A 107 -6.36 -2.71 9.27
CA VAL A 107 -5.23 -3.47 9.82
C VAL A 107 -3.93 -2.78 9.44
N VAL A 108 -3.14 -2.39 10.45
CA VAL A 108 -1.80 -1.81 10.23
C VAL A 108 -0.83 -2.92 9.81
N LEU A 109 -0.16 -2.71 8.68
CA LEU A 109 0.90 -3.58 8.19
C LEU A 109 2.26 -3.03 8.65
N GLU A 110 3.02 -3.83 9.37
CA GLU A 110 4.23 -3.36 10.06
C GLU A 110 5.51 -3.55 9.26
N LYS A 111 5.61 -4.66 8.50
CA LYS A 111 6.82 -4.98 7.74
C LYS A 111 6.52 -5.80 6.48
N ALA A 112 7.42 -5.71 5.50
CA ALA A 112 7.44 -6.62 4.36
C ALA A 112 7.93 -8.01 4.80
N PRO A 113 7.16 -9.10 4.59
CA PRO A 113 7.61 -10.43 4.96
C PRO A 113 8.74 -10.91 4.03
N LYS A 114 9.68 -11.69 4.58
CA LYS A 114 10.62 -12.48 3.78
C LYS A 114 9.91 -13.75 3.31
N ILE A 115 9.74 -13.89 2.00
CA ILE A 115 8.96 -14.96 1.40
C ILE A 115 9.89 -16.01 0.82
N ALA A 116 9.69 -17.27 1.21
CA ALA A 116 10.24 -18.43 0.54
C ALA A 116 9.14 -19.17 -0.25
N VAL A 117 9.52 -19.69 -1.41
CA VAL A 117 8.67 -20.57 -2.20
C VAL A 117 9.40 -21.87 -2.42
N TYR A 118 8.78 -22.98 -1.99
CA TYR A 118 9.33 -24.32 -2.19
C TYR A 118 9.07 -24.75 -3.64
N THR A 119 10.10 -24.70 -4.47
CA THR A 119 9.99 -24.96 -5.91
C THR A 119 11.34 -25.42 -6.49
N PRO A 120 11.39 -26.33 -7.45
CA PRO A 120 12.62 -26.76 -8.09
C PRO A 120 13.39 -25.62 -8.74
N LYS A 121 14.70 -25.63 -8.60
CA LYS A 121 15.58 -24.60 -9.19
C LYS A 121 15.47 -24.56 -10.72
N GLY A 122 15.43 -23.35 -11.28
CA GLY A 122 15.47 -23.11 -12.73
C GLY A 122 14.13 -23.29 -13.46
N LYS A 123 13.03 -23.52 -12.75
CA LYS A 123 11.68 -23.65 -13.33
C LYS A 123 10.75 -22.46 -13.13
N GLN A 124 11.20 -21.45 -12.37
CA GLN A 124 10.42 -20.25 -12.16
C GLN A 124 10.49 -19.30 -13.35
N PRO A 125 9.47 -18.44 -13.54
CA PRO A 125 8.21 -18.36 -12.78
C PRO A 125 7.09 -19.25 -13.38
N TRP A 126 7.36 -19.95 -14.44
CA TRP A 126 6.32 -20.55 -15.31
C TRP A 126 5.71 -21.84 -14.78
N ASP A 127 6.38 -22.48 -13.85
CA ASP A 127 6.01 -23.80 -13.33
C ASP A 127 5.11 -23.73 -12.07
N ASP A 128 4.89 -22.52 -11.55
CA ASP A 128 4.12 -22.29 -10.33
C ASP A 128 3.38 -20.95 -10.41
N ALA A 129 2.07 -21.01 -10.22
CA ALA A 129 1.20 -19.84 -10.26
C ALA A 129 1.60 -18.76 -9.21
N VAL A 130 2.11 -19.16 -8.04
CA VAL A 130 2.51 -18.23 -6.99
C VAL A 130 3.80 -17.50 -7.37
N THR A 131 4.80 -18.19 -7.89
CA THR A 131 6.03 -17.53 -8.38
C THR A 131 5.74 -16.59 -9.54
N LEU A 132 4.80 -16.94 -10.43
CA LEU A 132 4.35 -16.08 -11.51
C LEU A 132 3.67 -14.83 -10.97
N VAL A 133 2.75 -14.95 -10.01
CA VAL A 133 2.04 -13.84 -9.38
C VAL A 133 3.01 -12.91 -8.63
N LEU A 134 3.92 -13.46 -7.81
CA LEU A 134 4.91 -12.68 -7.08
C LEU A 134 5.86 -11.93 -8.05
N THR A 135 6.29 -12.59 -9.12
CA THR A 135 7.12 -11.97 -10.16
C THR A 135 6.37 -10.82 -10.84
N TYR A 136 5.11 -11.04 -11.25
CA TYR A 136 4.31 -9.99 -11.87
C TYR A 136 4.03 -8.82 -10.92
N ALA A 137 3.74 -9.10 -9.66
CA ALA A 137 3.54 -8.10 -8.62
C ALA A 137 4.83 -7.36 -8.23
N GLU A 138 6.00 -7.84 -8.68
CA GLU A 138 7.33 -7.36 -8.27
C GLU A 138 7.57 -7.49 -6.75
N ILE A 139 7.06 -8.57 -6.17
CA ILE A 139 7.29 -8.95 -4.77
C ILE A 139 8.45 -9.94 -4.75
N PRO A 140 9.58 -9.62 -4.10
CA PRO A 140 10.72 -10.53 -4.04
C PRO A 140 10.40 -11.78 -3.23
N PHE A 141 10.86 -12.92 -3.71
CA PHE A 141 10.80 -14.20 -3.02
C PHE A 141 12.09 -14.96 -3.24
N THR A 142 12.37 -15.94 -2.40
CA THR A 142 13.51 -16.84 -2.53
C THR A 142 13.00 -18.24 -2.86
N PRO A 143 13.35 -18.79 -4.03
CA PRO A 143 13.09 -20.19 -4.29
C PRO A 143 13.98 -21.04 -3.39
N ILE A 144 13.38 -22.00 -2.70
CA ILE A 144 14.08 -22.99 -1.86
C ILE A 144 13.63 -24.38 -2.27
N TYR A 145 14.48 -25.37 -2.05
CA TYR A 145 14.17 -26.77 -2.32
C TYR A 145 14.79 -27.64 -1.23
N ASP A 146 14.91 -28.95 -1.45
CA ASP A 146 15.36 -29.93 -0.46
C ASP A 146 16.66 -29.53 0.25
N GLU A 147 17.63 -29.01 -0.49
CA GLU A 147 18.95 -28.65 0.05
C GLU A 147 18.83 -27.53 1.11
N GLU A 148 18.06 -26.49 0.84
CA GLU A 148 17.86 -25.36 1.74
C GLU A 148 17.03 -25.77 2.96
N VAL A 149 16.06 -26.69 2.78
CA VAL A 149 15.24 -27.23 3.87
C VAL A 149 16.10 -28.08 4.80
N LEU A 150 16.93 -28.98 4.26
CA LEU A 150 17.82 -29.82 5.04
C LEU A 150 18.96 -29.04 5.73
N ALA A 151 19.25 -27.85 5.24
CA ALA A 151 20.22 -26.93 5.85
C ALA A 151 19.57 -25.96 6.87
N ASP A 152 18.36 -26.23 7.35
CA ASP A 152 17.60 -25.44 8.34
C ASP A 152 17.37 -23.98 7.94
N GLN A 153 17.36 -23.66 6.63
CA GLN A 153 17.20 -22.28 6.17
C GLN A 153 15.76 -21.74 6.28
N LEU A 154 14.77 -22.58 6.60
CA LEU A 154 13.37 -22.16 6.77
C LEU A 154 13.20 -21.06 7.82
N LEU A 155 14.01 -21.06 8.87
CA LEU A 155 13.99 -20.07 9.94
C LEU A 155 14.38 -18.64 9.50
N LEU A 156 14.91 -18.49 8.28
CA LEU A 156 15.30 -17.18 7.72
C LEU A 156 14.11 -16.41 7.10
N TYR A 157 12.95 -17.06 6.97
CA TYR A 157 11.79 -16.54 6.29
C TYR A 157 10.60 -16.36 7.21
N ASP A 158 9.76 -15.37 6.89
CA ASP A 158 8.52 -15.09 7.62
C ASP A 158 7.34 -15.90 7.05
N TRP A 159 7.40 -16.28 5.77
CA TRP A 159 6.37 -17.03 5.06
C TRP A 159 6.99 -18.06 4.11
N LEU A 160 6.44 -19.26 4.14
CA LEU A 160 6.75 -20.33 3.19
C LEU A 160 5.50 -20.68 2.38
N HIS A 161 5.60 -20.61 1.06
CA HIS A 161 4.64 -21.19 0.15
C HIS A 161 5.12 -22.57 -0.31
N LEU A 162 4.25 -23.58 -0.18
CA LEU A 162 4.48 -24.92 -0.69
C LEU A 162 3.76 -25.07 -2.03
N HIS A 163 4.50 -25.48 -3.05
CA HIS A 163 3.95 -25.83 -4.36
C HIS A 163 3.19 -27.16 -4.29
N HIS A 164 2.05 -27.26 -4.98
CA HIS A 164 1.24 -28.46 -5.09
C HIS A 164 1.40 -29.13 -6.44
#